data_6bd8335d65573eaaab2bd49e2b304c8e
#
_entry.id   6bd8335d65573eaaab2bd49e2b304c8e
#
_cell.length_a   1.000
_cell.length_b   1.000
_cell.length_c   1.000
_cell.angle_alpha   90.00
_cell.angle_beta   90.00
_cell.angle_gamma   90.00
#
_symmetry.space_group_name_H-M   'P 1'
#
loop_
_entity.id
_entity.type
_entity.pdbx_description
1 polymer ?
#
loop_
_entity_poly.entity_id
_entity_poly.type
_entity_poly.pdbx_seq_one_letter_code
_entity_poly.pdbx_strand_id
1 'polypeptide(L)'
;LWVIERIRILQQSGVIRRMRIIVHHRPLGYQANAMVVWNLPEEQIEAFGNAVSPLDFVTLCYQRRADLPRWPYTLYTMIHGKDRESVLQRVETLVELSPLKQQPDYKVLFSSRRFKQQGARYFNQQRTTTTQNDGATQHHPAP
;
A
#
# COMPACT_ATOMS: atom_id res chain seq x y z
N LEU A 1 17.00 -9.62 23.02
CA LEU A 1 16.54 -11.00 22.88
C LEU A 1 15.09 -11.18 23.33
N TRP A 2 14.66 -10.66 24.50
CA TRP A 2 13.29 -10.81 25.02
C TRP A 2 12.19 -10.29 24.08
N VAL A 3 12.38 -9.16 23.39
CA VAL A 3 11.39 -8.60 22.45
C VAL A 3 11.16 -9.53 21.27
N ILE A 4 12.22 -10.08 20.69
CA ILE A 4 12.12 -11.01 19.55
C ILE A 4 11.36 -12.27 19.95
N GLU A 5 11.64 -12.82 21.13
CA GLU A 5 10.95 -14.00 21.64
C GLU A 5 9.47 -13.71 21.86
N ARG A 6 9.13 -12.56 22.42
CA ARG A 6 7.72 -12.17 22.61
C ARG A 6 6.98 -12.01 21.29
N ILE A 7 7.63 -11.45 20.26
CA ILE A 7 7.06 -11.35 18.91
C ILE A 7 6.79 -12.74 18.32
N ARG A 8 7.74 -13.69 18.47
CA ARG A 8 7.55 -15.08 18.01
C ARG A 8 6.37 -15.76 18.68
N ILE A 9 6.23 -15.64 19.99
CA ILE A 9 5.11 -16.20 20.74
C ILE A 9 3.78 -15.62 20.22
N LEU A 10 3.71 -14.31 19.98
CA LEU A 10 2.52 -13.66 19.47
C LEU A 10 2.19 -14.04 18.01
N GLN A 11 3.20 -14.37 17.20
CA GLN A 11 3.01 -14.92 15.87
C GLN A 11 2.50 -16.36 15.92
N GLN A 12 3.10 -17.21 16.76
CA GLN A 12 2.69 -18.60 16.92
C GLN A 12 1.27 -18.74 17.48
N SER A 13 0.87 -17.84 18.38
CA SER A 13 -0.49 -17.80 18.93
C SER A 13 -1.53 -17.17 17.99
N GLY A 14 -1.13 -16.73 16.79
CA GLY A 14 -2.02 -16.11 15.80
C GLY A 14 -2.47 -14.68 16.14
N VAL A 15 -2.00 -14.10 17.23
CA VAL A 15 -2.27 -12.69 17.61
C VAL A 15 -1.64 -11.75 16.59
N ILE A 16 -0.39 -12.00 16.19
CA ILE A 16 0.26 -11.30 15.09
C ILE A 16 0.18 -12.18 13.84
N ARG A 17 -0.78 -11.92 12.97
CA ARG A 17 -0.95 -12.70 11.74
C ARG A 17 0.09 -12.34 10.67
N ARG A 18 0.50 -11.08 10.60
CA ARG A 18 1.50 -10.58 9.65
C ARG A 18 2.30 -9.44 10.27
N MET A 19 3.61 -9.49 10.09
CA MET A 19 4.51 -8.43 10.45
C MET A 19 5.19 -7.92 9.17
N ARG A 20 5.09 -6.63 8.90
CA ARG A 20 5.69 -6.01 7.71
C ARG A 20 6.43 -4.74 8.12
N ILE A 21 7.56 -4.49 7.48
CA ILE A 21 8.30 -3.24 7.62
C ILE A 21 7.89 -2.34 6.46
N ILE A 22 7.45 -1.11 6.76
CA ILE A 22 7.22 -0.09 5.74
C ILE A 22 8.54 0.61 5.49
N VAL A 23 9.14 0.33 4.33
CA VAL A 23 10.41 0.92 3.92
C VAL A 23 10.15 2.06 2.96
N HIS A 24 10.89 3.16 3.09
CA HIS A 24 10.90 4.20 2.07
C HIS A 24 11.63 3.67 0.83
N HIS A 25 10.87 3.30 -0.18
CA HIS A 25 11.40 2.59 -1.37
C HIS A 25 12.22 3.47 -2.32
N ARG A 26 12.06 4.81 -2.30
CA ARG A 26 12.84 5.71 -3.16
C ARG A 26 14.37 5.64 -2.93
N PRO A 27 14.88 5.62 -1.68
CA PRO A 27 16.30 5.41 -1.44
C PRO A 27 16.82 4.04 -1.89
N LEU A 28 15.94 3.05 -2.04
CA LEU A 28 16.24 1.72 -2.56
C LEU A 28 16.20 1.64 -4.11
N GLY A 29 16.08 2.78 -4.79
CA GLY A 29 16.07 2.85 -6.24
C GLY A 29 14.71 2.62 -6.92
N TYR A 30 13.63 2.37 -6.16
CA TYR A 30 12.27 2.26 -6.72
C TYR A 30 11.66 3.65 -6.86
N GLN A 31 11.83 4.27 -8.01
CA GLN A 31 11.42 5.66 -8.26
C GLN A 31 10.09 5.77 -9.01
N ALA A 32 9.67 4.71 -9.71
CA ALA A 32 8.45 4.68 -10.47
C ALA A 32 7.39 3.81 -9.81
N ASN A 33 6.17 4.35 -9.73
CA ASN A 33 4.99 3.58 -9.41
C ASN A 33 3.84 4.02 -10.33
N ALA A 34 3.02 3.07 -10.71
CA ALA A 34 1.86 3.33 -11.53
C ALA A 34 0.64 2.57 -11.03
N MET A 35 -0.49 3.23 -11.05
CA MET A 35 -1.80 2.58 -11.00
C MET A 35 -2.21 2.27 -12.43
N VAL A 36 -2.38 1.00 -12.74
CA VAL A 36 -2.96 0.58 -14.02
C VAL A 36 -4.44 0.31 -13.79
N VAL A 37 -5.26 0.95 -14.62
CA VAL A 37 -6.71 0.82 -14.55
C VAL A 37 -7.20 0.11 -15.80
N TRP A 38 -8.05 -0.90 -15.63
CA TRP A 38 -8.48 -1.84 -16.64
C TRP A 38 -9.98 -1.74 -16.84
N ASN A 39 -10.41 -1.59 -18.10
CA ASN A 39 -11.80 -1.68 -18.50
C ASN A 39 -12.06 -3.12 -18.95
N LEU A 40 -12.59 -3.92 -18.03
CA LEU A 40 -12.87 -5.34 -18.26
C LEU A 40 -14.36 -5.62 -18.15
N PRO A 41 -14.89 -6.55 -18.98
CA PRO A 41 -16.21 -7.12 -18.76
C PRO A 41 -16.28 -7.80 -17.38
N GLU A 42 -17.44 -7.71 -16.73
CA GLU A 42 -17.65 -8.19 -15.34
C GLU A 42 -17.22 -9.66 -15.16
N GLU A 43 -17.56 -10.48 -16.13
CA GLU A 43 -17.25 -11.92 -16.14
C GLU A 43 -15.75 -12.26 -16.22
N GLN A 44 -14.90 -11.29 -16.54
CA GLN A 44 -13.46 -11.48 -16.70
C GLN A 44 -12.64 -10.89 -15.56
N ILE A 45 -13.25 -10.05 -14.73
CA ILE A 45 -12.57 -9.33 -13.65
C ILE A 45 -11.95 -10.30 -12.65
N GLU A 46 -12.70 -11.31 -12.21
CA GLU A 46 -12.23 -12.28 -11.23
C GLU A 46 -11.08 -13.14 -11.79
N ALA A 47 -11.23 -13.64 -13.00
CA ALA A 47 -10.21 -14.47 -13.64
C ALA A 47 -8.90 -13.69 -13.83
N PHE A 48 -8.97 -12.46 -14.33
CA PHE A 48 -7.79 -11.62 -14.50
C PHE A 48 -7.19 -11.19 -13.16
N GLY A 49 -8.02 -10.77 -12.20
CA GLY A 49 -7.56 -10.41 -10.86
C GLY A 49 -6.80 -11.54 -10.17
N ASN A 50 -7.29 -12.78 -10.27
CA ASN A 50 -6.64 -13.96 -9.74
C ASN A 50 -5.33 -14.32 -10.47
N ALA A 51 -5.25 -14.06 -11.78
CA ALA A 51 -4.04 -14.30 -12.55
C ALA A 51 -2.92 -13.31 -12.22
N VAL A 52 -3.25 -12.03 -11.97
CA VAL A 52 -2.24 -10.98 -11.77
C VAL A 52 -1.86 -10.74 -10.29
N SER A 53 -2.76 -11.04 -9.36
CA SER A 53 -2.52 -10.79 -7.93
C SER A 53 -1.36 -11.57 -7.31
N PRO A 54 -0.96 -12.79 -7.77
CA PRO A 54 0.20 -13.50 -7.23
C PRO A 54 1.55 -12.94 -7.67
N LEU A 55 1.58 -12.03 -8.66
CA LEU A 55 2.83 -11.49 -9.18
C LEU A 55 3.50 -10.55 -8.18
N ASP A 56 4.77 -10.77 -7.90
CA ASP A 56 5.53 -10.04 -6.87
C ASP A 56 5.59 -8.53 -7.09
N PHE A 57 5.51 -8.09 -8.35
CA PHE A 57 5.54 -6.67 -8.70
C PHE A 57 4.15 -6.00 -8.64
N VAL A 58 3.09 -6.76 -8.44
CA VAL A 58 1.73 -6.26 -8.22
C VAL A 58 1.51 -6.14 -6.72
N THR A 59 1.46 -4.94 -6.20
CA THR A 59 1.36 -4.70 -4.75
C THR A 59 -0.06 -4.52 -4.26
N LEU A 60 -0.97 -4.11 -5.13
CA LEU A 60 -2.41 -4.00 -4.89
C LEU A 60 -3.16 -4.43 -6.14
N CYS A 61 -4.23 -5.18 -5.95
CA CYS A 61 -5.20 -5.52 -7.00
C CYS A 61 -6.60 -5.50 -6.38
N TYR A 62 -7.49 -4.67 -6.92
CA TYR A 62 -8.86 -4.57 -6.41
C TYR A 62 -9.84 -4.09 -7.46
N GLN A 63 -11.08 -4.57 -7.35
CA GLN A 63 -12.20 -4.15 -8.15
C GLN A 63 -12.84 -2.89 -7.58
N ARG A 64 -13.30 -2.00 -8.45
CA ARG A 64 -14.11 -0.83 -8.10
C ARG A 64 -15.30 -0.70 -9.06
N ARG A 65 -16.34 -0.01 -8.60
CA ARG A 65 -17.47 0.34 -9.44
C ARG A 65 -17.04 1.35 -10.50
N ALA A 66 -17.42 1.11 -11.77
CA ALA A 66 -17.25 2.08 -12.83
C ALA A 66 -18.17 3.31 -12.66
N ASP A 67 -17.75 4.48 -13.13
CA ASP A 67 -18.56 5.71 -13.22
C ASP A 67 -18.80 6.02 -14.71
N LEU A 68 -19.75 5.31 -15.29
CA LEU A 68 -20.09 5.44 -16.70
C LEU A 68 -20.81 6.77 -16.99
N PRO A 69 -20.57 7.39 -18.17
CA PRO A 69 -19.59 6.98 -19.20
C PRO A 69 -18.18 7.55 -18.99
N ARG A 70 -17.96 8.34 -17.93
CA ARG A 70 -16.73 9.11 -17.74
C ARG A 70 -15.52 8.26 -17.37
N TRP A 71 -15.74 7.18 -16.59
CA TRP A 71 -14.67 6.35 -16.04
C TRP A 71 -15.08 4.87 -16.07
N PRO A 72 -14.81 4.15 -17.19
CA PRO A 72 -15.30 2.78 -17.37
C PRO A 72 -14.44 1.70 -16.68
N TYR A 73 -13.36 2.09 -16.01
CA TYR A 73 -12.40 1.15 -15.45
C TYR A 73 -12.91 0.50 -14.17
N THR A 74 -12.83 -0.83 -14.14
CA THR A 74 -13.38 -1.66 -13.06
C THR A 74 -12.34 -2.35 -12.21
N LEU A 75 -11.16 -2.67 -12.76
CA LEU A 75 -10.06 -3.30 -12.02
C LEU A 75 -8.85 -2.36 -11.95
N TYR A 76 -8.14 -2.41 -10.83
CA TYR A 76 -7.01 -1.53 -10.51
C TYR A 76 -5.84 -2.35 -9.98
N THR A 77 -4.67 -2.21 -10.60
CA THR A 77 -3.43 -2.85 -10.16
C THR A 77 -2.36 -1.79 -9.89
N MET A 78 -1.68 -1.89 -8.74
CA MET A 78 -0.56 -1.03 -8.42
C MET A 78 0.75 -1.75 -8.71
N ILE A 79 1.58 -1.14 -9.55
CA ILE A 79 2.88 -1.67 -9.97
C ILE A 79 3.98 -0.72 -9.53
N HIS A 80 5.06 -1.27 -8.97
CA HIS A 80 6.27 -0.53 -8.65
C HIS A 80 7.42 -0.97 -9.55
N GLY A 81 8.32 -0.05 -9.89
CA GLY A 81 9.52 -0.31 -10.67
C GLY A 81 10.65 0.65 -10.34
N LYS A 82 11.86 0.34 -10.78
CA LYS A 82 13.01 1.22 -10.61
C LYS A 82 12.83 2.51 -11.41
N ASP A 83 12.33 2.38 -12.60
CA ASP A 83 12.07 3.44 -13.55
C ASP A 83 10.74 3.23 -14.29
N ARG A 84 10.40 4.18 -15.15
CA ARG A 84 9.17 4.15 -15.94
C ARG A 84 9.16 2.99 -16.94
N GLU A 85 10.30 2.68 -17.53
CA GLU A 85 10.43 1.63 -18.54
C GLU A 85 10.18 0.25 -17.94
N SER A 86 10.80 -0.06 -16.79
CA SER A 86 10.57 -1.31 -16.07
C SER A 86 9.11 -1.49 -15.63
N VAL A 87 8.41 -0.39 -15.33
CA VAL A 87 6.97 -0.46 -15.04
C VAL A 87 6.18 -0.80 -16.29
N LEU A 88 6.50 -0.18 -17.45
CA LEU A 88 5.80 -0.45 -18.71
C LEU A 88 6.00 -1.91 -19.17
N GLN A 89 7.21 -2.46 -19.07
CA GLN A 89 7.47 -3.88 -19.36
C GLN A 89 6.62 -4.81 -18.48
N ARG A 90 6.45 -4.49 -17.19
CA ARG A 90 5.56 -5.23 -16.29
C ARG A 90 4.09 -5.11 -16.67
N VAL A 91 3.68 -3.95 -17.18
CA VAL A 91 2.31 -3.76 -17.72
C VAL A 91 2.10 -4.66 -18.94
N GLU A 92 3.07 -4.77 -19.85
CA GLU A 92 3.01 -5.69 -20.99
C GLU A 92 2.83 -7.14 -20.55
N THR A 93 3.56 -7.58 -19.52
CA THR A 93 3.36 -8.91 -18.91
C THR A 93 1.92 -9.08 -18.41
N LEU A 94 1.30 -8.06 -17.79
CA LEU A 94 -0.09 -8.15 -17.37
C LEU A 94 -1.06 -8.22 -18.56
N VAL A 95 -0.77 -7.50 -19.64
CA VAL A 95 -1.58 -7.56 -20.87
C VAL A 95 -1.56 -8.95 -21.47
N GLU A 96 -0.40 -9.61 -21.52
CA GLU A 96 -0.25 -10.99 -22.01
C GLU A 96 -1.04 -12.01 -21.17
N LEU A 97 -1.16 -11.77 -19.88
CA LEU A 97 -1.96 -12.60 -18.96
C LEU A 97 -3.47 -12.34 -19.05
N SER A 98 -3.88 -11.34 -19.82
CA SER A 98 -5.29 -11.01 -19.97
C SER A 98 -6.04 -12.17 -20.64
N PRO A 99 -7.18 -12.61 -20.08
CA PRO A 99 -8.02 -13.63 -20.71
C PRO A 99 -8.76 -13.13 -21.96
N LEU A 100 -8.62 -11.84 -22.27
CA LEU A 100 -9.25 -11.23 -23.44
C LEU A 100 -8.59 -11.72 -24.73
N LYS A 101 -9.38 -12.13 -25.71
CA LYS A 101 -8.91 -12.42 -27.08
C LYS A 101 -8.38 -11.17 -27.80
N GLN A 102 -8.76 -10.00 -27.31
CA GLN A 102 -8.31 -8.68 -27.79
C GLN A 102 -7.54 -7.99 -26.68
N GLN A 103 -6.69 -7.07 -27.06
CA GLN A 103 -5.95 -6.24 -26.10
C GLN A 103 -6.93 -5.50 -25.17
N PRO A 104 -6.78 -5.63 -23.84
CA PRO A 104 -7.66 -4.94 -22.89
C PRO A 104 -7.53 -3.42 -23.03
N ASP A 105 -8.64 -2.69 -22.85
CA ASP A 105 -8.59 -1.24 -22.70
C ASP A 105 -8.06 -0.91 -21.30
N TYR A 106 -6.91 -0.23 -21.23
CA TYR A 106 -6.28 0.15 -19.96
C TYR A 106 -5.60 1.50 -20.03
N LYS A 107 -5.38 2.10 -18.87
CA LYS A 107 -4.53 3.30 -18.73
C LYS A 107 -3.50 3.11 -17.63
N VAL A 108 -2.31 3.68 -17.87
CA VAL A 108 -1.20 3.67 -16.91
C VAL A 108 -1.06 5.06 -16.30
N LEU A 109 -1.37 5.17 -15.01
CA LEU A 109 -1.36 6.41 -14.25
C LEU A 109 -0.10 6.46 -13.37
N PHE A 110 0.93 7.15 -13.84
CA PHE A 110 2.15 7.33 -13.07
C PHE A 110 1.98 8.39 -11.98
N SER A 111 2.48 8.10 -10.78
CA SER A 111 2.50 9.07 -9.70
C SER A 111 3.58 10.12 -9.94
N SER A 112 3.21 11.39 -10.08
CA SER A 112 4.14 12.50 -10.23
C SER A 112 4.63 13.05 -8.89
N ARG A 113 3.74 13.15 -7.89
CA ARG A 113 4.06 13.71 -6.57
C ARG A 113 3.34 12.94 -5.47
N ARG A 114 4.06 12.63 -4.41
CA ARG A 114 3.52 12.03 -3.20
C ARG A 114 3.35 13.09 -2.11
N PHE A 115 2.13 13.34 -1.70
CA PHE A 115 1.83 14.28 -0.61
C PHE A 115 1.82 13.57 0.76
N LYS A 116 1.32 12.33 0.81
CA LYS A 116 1.25 11.52 2.04
C LYS A 116 1.34 10.03 1.70
N GLN A 117 2.08 9.28 2.50
CA GLN A 117 2.09 7.83 2.49
C GLN A 117 2.17 7.35 3.94
N GLN A 118 1.07 6.79 4.42
CA GLN A 118 0.96 6.30 5.79
C GLN A 118 0.00 5.10 5.79
N GLY A 119 0.34 4.04 6.54
CA GLY A 119 -0.58 2.94 6.77
C GLY A 119 -1.82 3.39 7.56
N ALA A 120 -2.93 2.69 7.39
CA ALA A 120 -4.14 2.93 8.17
C ALA A 120 -3.86 2.76 9.67
N ARG A 121 -4.35 3.69 10.49
CA ARG A 121 -4.29 3.62 11.95
C ARG A 121 -5.69 3.30 12.45
N TYR A 122 -5.85 2.11 13.01
CA TYR A 122 -7.14 1.65 13.52
C TYR A 122 -7.37 1.97 15.00
N PHE A 123 -6.31 2.42 15.70
CA PHE A 123 -6.38 2.78 17.11
C PHE A 123 -5.78 4.18 17.32
N ASN A 124 -6.55 5.07 17.93
CA ASN A 124 -6.03 6.33 18.47
C ASN A 124 -5.29 6.01 19.76
N GLN A 125 -3.97 6.10 19.77
CA GLN A 125 -3.24 6.25 21.02
C GLN A 125 -3.57 7.65 21.53
N GLN A 126 -4.41 7.76 22.56
CA GLN A 126 -4.49 8.96 23.38
C GLN A 126 -3.09 9.16 23.97
N ARG A 127 -2.42 10.22 23.56
CA ARG A 127 -1.21 10.68 24.22
C ARG A 127 -1.63 11.07 25.63
N THR A 128 -1.33 10.24 26.62
CA THR A 128 -1.25 10.64 28.01
C THR A 128 -0.11 11.63 28.12
N THR A 129 -0.43 12.91 28.08
CA THR A 129 0.45 13.99 28.53
C THR A 129 0.59 13.82 30.03
N THR A 130 1.65 13.17 30.46
CA THR A 130 2.09 13.25 31.87
C THR A 130 2.62 14.64 32.06
N THR A 131 1.80 15.52 32.65
CA THR A 131 2.24 16.81 33.20
C THR A 131 3.11 16.47 34.39
N GLN A 132 4.43 16.55 34.22
CA GLN A 132 5.35 16.65 35.37
C GLN A 132 5.11 18.02 36.03
N ASN A 133 4.53 17.95 37.19
CA ASN A 133 4.36 19.09 38.07
C ASN A 133 5.66 19.20 38.89
N ASP A 134 6.64 19.96 38.38
CA ASP A 134 7.83 20.32 39.14
C ASP A 134 7.41 21.33 40.22
N GLY A 135 7.31 20.83 41.43
CA GLY A 135 7.08 21.64 42.64
C GLY A 135 8.23 22.60 42.88
N ALA A 136 8.04 23.85 42.56
CA ALA A 136 8.91 24.93 42.99
C ALA A 136 8.73 25.18 44.48
N THR A 137 9.68 24.75 45.29
CA THR A 137 9.82 25.11 46.70
C THR A 137 10.21 26.58 46.82
N GLN A 138 9.29 27.42 47.20
CA GLN A 138 9.59 28.79 47.57
C GLN A 138 10.25 28.81 48.95
N HIS A 139 11.49 29.25 49.00
CA HIS A 139 12.20 29.57 50.22
C HIS A 139 11.93 31.04 50.56
N HIS A 140 11.25 31.27 51.69
CA HIS A 140 10.98 32.58 52.23
C HIS A 140 12.04 32.91 53.31
N PRO A 141 12.79 34.01 53.29
CA PRO A 141 13.51 34.48 54.43
C PRO A 141 12.69 35.58 55.14
N ALA A 142 12.52 35.40 56.43
CA ALA A 142 12.13 36.44 57.37
C ALA A 142 13.34 36.79 58.26
N PRO A 143 13.25 37.85 59.09
CA PRO A 143 12.72 39.19 58.99
C PRO A 143 13.80 40.25 58.75
#